data_8847c32486d742b350e15b169160455c
#
_entry.id   8847c32486d742b350e15b169160455c
#
_cell.length_a   1.000
_cell.length_b   1.000
_cell.length_c   1.000
_cell.angle_alpha   90.00
_cell.angle_beta   90.00
_cell.angle_gamma   90.00
#
_symmetry.space_group_name_H-M   'P 1'
#
loop_
_entity.id
_entity.type
_entity.pdbx_description
1 polymer ?
#
loop_
_entity_poly.entity_id
_entity_poly.type
_entity_poly.pdbx_seq_one_letter_code
_entity_poly.pdbx_strand_id
1 'polypeptide(L)'
;MYICPVEYEIKPHQKLNLGLKEIWLFREMLFFFAWRDIKVKYKQTVLGFLWAILQPLLLMSIFSLAGSALNIPSESLPHPLFTYSALTLWMIFSTGISNAGNSMISNANIIRKIYFPRLIIPISSVLTALFDFLMAFIILIGMMIFYHDRIKFELDKFLLLFPVSIIITVISTFGIGSLLAALTIKYRDFRYVTPFLVQFLMFVTPVIYPISVFHFTGSKYLLAINPMYSAVELFRSGFNGQILELRLVAISLFFAVMLFIVGIYYFRKTEADFADLA
;
A
#
# COMPACT_ATOMS: atom_id res chain seq x y z
N MET A 1 20.73 -1.91 40.84
CA MET A 1 20.00 -1.89 39.56
C MET A 1 20.37 -3.19 38.84
N TYR A 2 19.56 -4.23 39.00
CA TYR A 2 19.80 -5.56 38.41
C TYR A 2 19.38 -5.49 36.96
N ILE A 3 20.36 -5.44 36.03
CA ILE A 3 20.11 -5.64 34.60
C ILE A 3 19.87 -7.15 34.46
N CYS A 4 18.61 -7.54 34.27
CA CYS A 4 18.29 -8.90 33.85
C CYS A 4 18.96 -9.13 32.47
N PRO A 5 19.91 -10.07 32.35
CA PRO A 5 20.46 -10.43 31.07
C PRO A 5 19.31 -11.08 30.25
N VAL A 6 18.87 -10.42 29.21
CA VAL A 6 17.98 -11.07 28.26
C VAL A 6 18.84 -12.03 27.46
N GLU A 7 18.82 -13.31 27.79
CA GLU A 7 19.47 -14.37 27.03
C GLU A 7 18.72 -14.51 25.68
N TYR A 8 19.36 -14.10 24.61
CA TYR A 8 18.87 -14.36 23.26
C TYR A 8 19.41 -15.70 22.78
N GLU A 9 18.56 -16.72 22.81
CA GLU A 9 18.86 -17.99 22.18
C GLU A 9 18.68 -17.90 20.67
N ILE A 10 19.80 -17.81 19.92
CA ILE A 10 19.77 -17.79 18.46
C ILE A 10 19.50 -19.22 17.99
N LYS A 11 18.22 -19.53 17.74
CA LYS A 11 17.80 -20.79 17.12
C LYS A 11 17.77 -20.64 15.59
N PRO A 12 18.23 -21.64 14.82
CA PRO A 12 18.07 -21.61 13.38
C PRO A 12 16.58 -21.47 13.04
N HIS A 13 16.24 -20.56 12.14
CA HIS A 13 14.87 -20.22 11.78
C HIS A 13 14.10 -21.47 11.34
N GLN A 14 13.04 -21.81 12.04
CA GLN A 14 12.04 -22.75 11.55
C GLN A 14 11.38 -22.12 10.31
N LYS A 15 11.50 -22.79 9.17
CA LYS A 15 11.22 -22.31 7.80
C LYS A 15 9.81 -21.69 7.54
N LEU A 16 8.89 -21.67 8.52
CA LEU A 16 7.49 -21.28 8.35
C LEU A 16 6.94 -20.39 9.49
N ASN A 17 7.75 -19.95 10.43
CA ASN A 17 7.25 -19.10 11.52
C ASN A 17 7.29 -17.63 11.06
N LEU A 18 6.12 -16.97 11.08
CA LEU A 18 6.02 -15.53 10.77
C LEU A 18 6.84 -14.65 11.73
N GLY A 19 7.30 -15.21 12.84
CA GLY A 19 8.10 -14.48 13.83
C GLY A 19 7.38 -13.26 14.41
N LEU A 20 6.04 -13.26 14.47
CA LEU A 20 5.27 -12.11 14.97
C LEU A 20 5.66 -11.73 16.40
N LYS A 21 6.01 -12.72 17.24
CA LYS A 21 6.50 -12.46 18.59
C LYS A 21 7.85 -11.74 18.58
N GLU A 22 8.74 -12.10 17.65
CA GLU A 22 10.03 -11.44 17.48
C GLU A 22 9.83 -10.01 16.96
N ILE A 23 8.99 -9.80 15.95
CA ILE A 23 8.66 -8.46 15.43
C ILE A 23 8.10 -7.58 16.55
N TRP A 24 7.23 -8.12 17.40
CA TRP A 24 6.68 -7.39 18.54
C TRP A 24 7.74 -7.05 19.60
N LEU A 25 8.71 -7.94 19.83
CA LEU A 25 9.83 -7.67 20.72
C LEU A 25 10.70 -6.51 20.21
N PHE A 26 10.89 -6.42 18.88
CA PHE A 26 11.66 -5.36 18.22
C PHE A 26 10.79 -4.18 17.74
N ARG A 27 9.60 -3.95 18.31
CA ARG A 27 8.69 -2.85 17.91
C ARG A 27 9.30 -1.46 18.01
N GLU A 28 10.20 -1.23 18.96
CA GLU A 28 10.92 0.04 19.10
C GLU A 28 11.82 0.32 17.88
N MET A 29 12.47 -0.73 17.39
CA MET A 29 13.31 -0.67 16.21
C MET A 29 12.45 -0.42 14.95
N LEU A 30 11.28 -1.06 14.86
CA LEU A 30 10.31 -0.82 13.80
C LEU A 30 9.88 0.66 13.77
N PHE A 31 9.52 1.21 14.93
CA PHE A 31 9.16 2.63 15.05
C PHE A 31 10.33 3.54 14.67
N PHE A 32 11.55 3.21 15.12
CA PHE A 32 12.75 3.97 14.77
C PHE A 32 13.00 4.01 13.26
N PHE A 33 12.90 2.87 12.55
CA PHE A 33 13.05 2.83 11.10
C PHE A 33 11.96 3.65 10.40
N ALA A 34 10.70 3.47 10.76
CA ALA A 34 9.60 4.24 10.17
C ALA A 34 9.78 5.74 10.38
N TRP A 35 10.13 6.15 11.60
CA TRP A 35 10.37 7.56 11.94
C TRP A 35 11.59 8.16 11.22
N ARG A 36 12.67 7.39 11.13
CA ARG A 36 13.85 7.76 10.36
C ARG A 36 13.49 8.01 8.89
N ASP A 37 12.76 7.08 8.28
CA ASP A 37 12.41 7.15 6.86
C ASP A 37 11.48 8.34 6.57
N ILE A 38 10.52 8.63 7.46
CA ILE A 38 9.70 9.84 7.40
C ILE A 38 10.59 11.10 7.52
N LYS A 39 11.49 11.16 8.51
CA LYS A 39 12.38 12.31 8.66
C LYS A 39 13.27 12.53 7.45
N VAL A 40 13.90 11.47 6.92
CA VAL A 40 14.78 11.56 5.75
C VAL A 40 14.01 12.07 4.54
N LYS A 41 12.77 11.59 4.33
CA LYS A 41 11.92 12.00 3.22
C LYS A 41 11.60 13.50 3.23
N TYR A 42 11.37 14.09 4.40
CA TYR A 42 10.83 15.46 4.51
C TYR A 42 11.80 16.51 5.03
N LYS A 43 12.89 16.12 5.72
CA LYS A 43 13.78 17.07 6.42
C LYS A 43 14.52 18.04 5.51
N GLN A 44 14.86 17.64 4.28
CA GLN A 44 15.70 18.42 3.36
C GLN A 44 14.93 18.86 2.10
N THR A 45 13.61 18.99 2.18
CA THR A 45 12.78 19.39 1.04
C THR A 45 12.18 20.78 1.28
N VAL A 46 12.12 21.62 0.23
CA VAL A 46 11.57 22.97 0.30
C VAL A 46 10.08 22.95 0.71
N LEU A 47 9.31 22.02 0.16
CA LEU A 47 7.88 21.91 0.44
C LEU A 47 7.55 20.95 1.60
N GLY A 48 8.53 20.20 2.13
CA GLY A 48 8.32 19.29 3.24
C GLY A 48 7.12 18.34 3.02
N PHE A 49 6.22 18.30 3.99
CA PHE A 49 5.00 17.47 3.95
C PHE A 49 4.02 17.85 2.85
N LEU A 50 4.11 19.05 2.28
CA LEU A 50 3.21 19.46 1.19
C LEU A 50 3.34 18.56 -0.04
N TRP A 51 4.49 17.91 -0.26
CA TRP A 51 4.64 16.94 -1.35
C TRP A 51 3.69 15.75 -1.24
N ALA A 52 3.42 15.27 -0.02
CA ALA A 52 2.47 14.16 0.19
C ALA A 52 1.03 14.55 -0.20
N ILE A 53 0.71 15.84 -0.18
CA ILE A 53 -0.59 16.40 -0.54
C ILE A 53 -0.61 16.83 -2.01
N LEU A 54 0.44 17.52 -2.46
CA LEU A 54 0.49 18.13 -3.79
C LEU A 54 0.49 17.09 -4.90
N GLN A 55 1.24 16.00 -4.73
CA GLN A 55 1.34 14.94 -5.74
C GLN A 55 -0.02 14.31 -6.08
N PRO A 56 -0.83 13.82 -5.11
CA PRO A 56 -2.15 13.27 -5.43
C PRO A 56 -3.13 14.35 -5.92
N LEU A 57 -3.02 15.62 -5.49
CA LEU A 57 -3.84 16.71 -5.99
C LEU A 57 -3.56 17.03 -7.47
N LEU A 58 -2.30 17.07 -7.88
CA LEU A 58 -1.93 17.28 -9.26
C LEU A 58 -2.41 16.15 -10.16
N LEU A 59 -2.22 14.89 -9.73
CA LEU A 59 -2.74 13.73 -10.46
C LEU A 59 -4.27 13.75 -10.55
N MET A 60 -4.95 14.07 -9.43
CA MET A 60 -6.41 14.26 -9.43
C MET A 60 -6.85 15.31 -10.44
N SER A 61 -6.19 16.46 -10.46
CA SER A 61 -6.53 17.55 -11.40
C SER A 61 -6.42 17.10 -12.85
N ILE A 62 -5.32 16.45 -13.22
CA ILE A 62 -5.09 15.93 -14.56
C ILE A 62 -6.14 14.87 -14.93
N PHE A 63 -6.34 13.88 -14.06
CA PHE A 63 -7.27 12.77 -14.35
C PHE A 63 -8.74 13.20 -14.31
N SER A 64 -9.09 14.15 -13.45
CA SER A 64 -10.45 14.71 -13.40
C SER A 64 -10.76 15.53 -14.65
N LEU A 65 -9.82 16.34 -15.14
CA LEU A 65 -9.95 17.06 -16.38
C LEU A 65 -10.05 16.11 -17.60
N ALA A 66 -9.18 15.11 -17.66
CA ALA A 66 -9.22 14.11 -18.72
C ALA A 66 -10.52 13.29 -18.67
N GLY A 67 -10.96 12.89 -17.49
CA GLY A 67 -12.21 12.14 -17.29
C GLY A 67 -13.44 12.92 -17.73
N SER A 68 -13.51 14.20 -17.39
CA SER A 68 -14.60 15.08 -17.83
C SER A 68 -14.55 15.36 -19.35
N ALA A 69 -13.36 15.57 -19.92
CA ALA A 69 -13.20 15.79 -21.36
C ALA A 69 -13.56 14.55 -22.21
N LEU A 70 -13.28 13.35 -21.70
CA LEU A 70 -13.58 12.07 -22.36
C LEU A 70 -14.96 11.51 -21.98
N ASN A 71 -15.77 12.25 -21.20
CA ASN A 71 -17.06 11.80 -20.68
C ASN A 71 -17.02 10.43 -19.99
N ILE A 72 -15.94 10.15 -19.23
CA ILE A 72 -15.83 8.93 -18.44
C ILE A 72 -16.85 9.03 -17.29
N PRO A 73 -17.71 8.01 -17.08
CA PRO A 73 -18.66 8.03 -15.96
C PRO A 73 -17.93 8.06 -14.61
N SER A 74 -18.49 8.74 -13.61
CA SER A 74 -17.93 8.87 -12.26
C SER A 74 -18.86 8.34 -11.17
N GLU A 75 -19.78 7.44 -11.52
CA GLU A 75 -20.66 6.71 -10.60
C GLU A 75 -21.41 7.61 -9.60
N SER A 76 -22.00 8.70 -10.09
CA SER A 76 -22.74 9.70 -9.33
C SER A 76 -21.86 10.56 -8.38
N LEU A 77 -20.54 10.37 -8.37
CA LEU A 77 -19.61 11.23 -7.65
C LEU A 77 -19.07 12.37 -8.54
N PRO A 78 -18.75 13.54 -7.97
CA PRO A 78 -17.94 14.53 -8.68
C PRO A 78 -16.60 13.94 -9.12
N HIS A 79 -16.17 14.15 -10.36
CA HIS A 79 -14.91 13.61 -10.90
C HIS A 79 -13.69 13.82 -10.00
N PRO A 80 -13.47 15.00 -9.40
CA PRO A 80 -12.35 15.19 -8.49
C PRO A 80 -12.40 14.24 -7.27
N LEU A 81 -13.57 14.07 -6.66
CA LEU A 81 -13.74 13.20 -5.50
C LEU A 81 -13.59 11.72 -5.87
N PHE A 82 -14.18 11.32 -7.03
CA PHE A 82 -14.06 9.97 -7.57
C PHE A 82 -12.60 9.57 -7.78
N THR A 83 -11.81 10.44 -8.41
CA THR A 83 -10.41 10.17 -8.72
C THR A 83 -9.53 10.26 -7.46
N TYR A 84 -9.74 11.29 -6.63
CA TYR A 84 -8.91 11.50 -5.45
C TYR A 84 -9.06 10.38 -4.41
N SER A 85 -10.27 9.86 -4.23
CA SER A 85 -10.53 8.75 -3.30
C SER A 85 -9.72 7.50 -3.64
N ALA A 86 -9.65 7.13 -4.91
CA ALA A 86 -8.84 6.01 -5.35
C ALA A 86 -7.33 6.33 -5.32
N LEU A 87 -6.93 7.56 -5.69
CA LEU A 87 -5.53 7.98 -5.65
C LEU A 87 -4.94 7.92 -4.24
N THR A 88 -5.71 8.25 -3.20
CA THR A 88 -5.21 8.18 -1.80
C THR A 88 -4.83 6.75 -1.42
N LEU A 89 -5.64 5.75 -1.75
CA LEU A 89 -5.30 4.34 -1.53
C LEU A 89 -4.17 3.87 -2.45
N TRP A 90 -4.21 4.30 -3.72
CA TRP A 90 -3.15 4.00 -4.67
C TRP A 90 -1.78 4.50 -4.22
N MET A 91 -1.71 5.66 -3.57
CA MET A 91 -0.46 6.20 -3.03
C MET A 91 0.14 5.32 -1.94
N ILE A 92 -0.67 4.73 -1.03
CA ILE A 92 -0.17 3.73 -0.07
C ILE A 92 0.48 2.56 -0.82
N PHE A 93 -0.25 2.05 -1.81
CA PHE A 93 0.17 0.86 -2.56
C PHE A 93 1.44 1.13 -3.37
N SER A 94 1.48 2.19 -4.17
CA SER A 94 2.58 2.51 -5.07
C SER A 94 3.86 2.90 -4.34
N THR A 95 3.76 3.81 -3.36
CA THR A 95 4.91 4.23 -2.56
C THR A 95 5.38 3.13 -1.61
N GLY A 96 4.43 2.40 -1.01
CA GLY A 96 4.73 1.29 -0.13
C GLY A 96 5.48 0.16 -0.84
N ILE A 97 5.01 -0.26 -2.03
CA ILE A 97 5.70 -1.28 -2.84
C ILE A 97 7.08 -0.81 -3.29
N SER A 98 7.19 0.42 -3.80
CA SER A 98 8.45 0.96 -4.30
C SER A 98 9.50 1.08 -3.19
N ASN A 99 9.09 1.58 -2.02
CA ASN A 99 9.97 1.72 -0.87
C ASN A 99 10.32 0.35 -0.26
N ALA A 100 9.34 -0.53 -0.06
CA ALA A 100 9.58 -1.86 0.46
C ALA A 100 10.47 -2.69 -0.48
N GLY A 101 10.23 -2.64 -1.80
CA GLY A 101 11.03 -3.36 -2.79
C GLY A 101 12.51 -2.97 -2.79
N ASN A 102 12.82 -1.69 -2.52
CA ASN A 102 14.20 -1.20 -2.44
C ASN A 102 14.77 -1.21 -1.01
N SER A 103 13.96 -1.48 -0.01
CA SER A 103 14.28 -1.28 1.41
C SER A 103 15.47 -2.11 1.89
N MET A 104 15.60 -3.34 1.42
CA MET A 104 16.67 -4.24 1.82
C MET A 104 18.04 -3.75 1.32
N ILE A 105 18.12 -3.28 0.07
CA ILE A 105 19.36 -2.73 -0.48
C ILE A 105 19.73 -1.41 0.21
N SER A 106 18.76 -0.54 0.43
CA SER A 106 18.99 0.75 1.10
C SER A 106 19.48 0.60 2.54
N ASN A 107 19.16 -0.52 3.21
CA ASN A 107 19.55 -0.79 4.59
C ASN A 107 20.62 -1.88 4.73
N ALA A 108 21.30 -2.27 3.63
CA ALA A 108 22.31 -3.34 3.60
C ALA A 108 23.39 -3.19 4.70
N ASN A 109 23.88 -1.96 4.92
CA ASN A 109 24.90 -1.69 5.94
C ASN A 109 24.43 -1.97 7.37
N ILE A 110 23.14 -1.82 7.66
CA ILE A 110 22.56 -2.10 8.98
C ILE A 110 22.34 -3.60 9.13
N ILE A 111 21.83 -4.25 8.07
CA ILE A 111 21.56 -5.69 8.04
C ILE A 111 22.83 -6.51 8.35
N ARG A 112 23.99 -6.06 7.87
CA ARG A 112 25.29 -6.72 8.10
C ARG A 112 25.86 -6.53 9.52
N LYS A 113 25.44 -5.47 10.23
CA LYS A 113 26.07 -5.07 11.49
C LYS A 113 25.25 -5.46 12.73
N ILE A 114 23.94 -5.57 12.61
CA ILE A 114 23.03 -5.75 13.75
C ILE A 114 22.06 -6.87 13.43
N TYR A 115 21.85 -7.75 14.41
CA TYR A 115 20.84 -8.80 14.32
C TYR A 115 19.45 -8.27 14.70
N PHE A 116 18.48 -8.42 13.81
CA PHE A 116 17.07 -8.16 14.02
C PHE A 116 16.21 -8.89 12.97
N PRO A 117 14.90 -9.11 13.22
CA PRO A 117 13.99 -9.69 12.23
C PRO A 117 13.90 -8.81 10.98
N ARG A 118 14.39 -9.29 9.86
CA ARG A 118 14.56 -8.47 8.63
C ARG A 118 13.25 -7.98 8.03
N LEU A 119 12.12 -8.63 8.34
CA LEU A 119 10.78 -8.16 7.97
C LEU A 119 10.43 -6.77 8.51
N ILE A 120 11.10 -6.30 9.57
CA ILE A 120 10.91 -4.95 10.12
C ILE A 120 11.16 -3.88 9.05
N ILE A 121 12.11 -4.11 8.15
CA ILE A 121 12.49 -3.14 7.11
C ILE A 121 11.36 -2.91 6.10
N PRO A 122 10.79 -3.93 5.42
CA PRO A 122 9.65 -3.70 4.53
C PRO A 122 8.39 -3.24 5.28
N ILE A 123 8.18 -3.66 6.55
CA ILE A 123 7.06 -3.16 7.35
C ILE A 123 7.20 -1.65 7.60
N SER A 124 8.39 -1.17 7.98
CA SER A 124 8.63 0.27 8.20
C SER A 124 8.35 1.10 6.95
N SER A 125 8.67 0.57 5.77
CA SER A 125 8.37 1.23 4.48
C SER A 125 6.86 1.38 4.23
N VAL A 126 6.07 0.37 4.58
CA VAL A 126 4.60 0.45 4.49
C VAL A 126 4.03 1.44 5.51
N LEU A 127 4.57 1.48 6.73
CA LEU A 127 4.17 2.48 7.74
C LEU A 127 4.47 3.92 7.28
N THR A 128 5.58 4.13 6.59
CA THR A 128 5.90 5.44 5.99
C THR A 128 4.88 5.82 4.92
N ALA A 129 4.44 4.87 4.09
CA ALA A 129 3.40 5.12 3.09
C ALA A 129 2.03 5.42 3.73
N LEU A 130 1.70 4.77 4.86
CA LEU A 130 0.51 5.10 5.65
C LEU A 130 0.56 6.51 6.23
N PHE A 131 1.72 6.99 6.62
CA PHE A 131 1.87 8.38 7.08
C PHE A 131 1.56 9.38 5.96
N ASP A 132 2.05 9.13 4.74
CA ASP A 132 1.72 9.96 3.56
C ASP A 132 0.21 9.96 3.28
N PHE A 133 -0.42 8.78 3.40
CA PHE A 133 -1.87 8.65 3.26
C PHE A 133 -2.63 9.51 4.28
N LEU A 134 -2.20 9.55 5.55
CA LEU A 134 -2.88 10.38 6.56
C LEU A 134 -2.89 11.86 6.15
N MET A 135 -1.81 12.36 5.55
CA MET A 135 -1.75 13.74 5.03
C MET A 135 -2.71 13.94 3.85
N ALA A 136 -2.75 13.01 2.90
CA ALA A 136 -3.68 13.06 1.77
C ALA A 136 -5.14 12.89 2.21
N PHE A 137 -5.39 12.10 3.25
CA PHE A 137 -6.72 11.84 3.79
C PHE A 137 -7.37 13.07 4.41
N ILE A 138 -6.59 13.98 5.00
CA ILE A 138 -7.10 15.27 5.51
C ILE A 138 -7.75 16.06 4.37
N ILE A 139 -7.13 16.10 3.20
CA ILE A 139 -7.70 16.77 2.03
C ILE A 139 -8.96 16.05 1.52
N LEU A 140 -8.96 14.71 1.55
CA LEU A 140 -10.14 13.94 1.16
C LEU A 140 -11.33 14.28 2.06
N ILE A 141 -11.14 14.39 3.38
CA ILE A 141 -12.18 14.84 4.30
C ILE A 141 -12.67 16.25 3.91
N GLY A 142 -11.77 17.18 3.64
CA GLY A 142 -12.13 18.51 3.15
C GLY A 142 -12.98 18.48 1.88
N MET A 143 -12.61 17.61 0.93
CA MET A 143 -13.40 17.40 -0.30
C MET A 143 -14.77 16.77 -0.03
N MET A 144 -14.87 15.82 0.89
CA MET A 144 -16.15 15.22 1.28
C MET A 144 -17.09 16.27 1.91
N ILE A 145 -16.56 17.16 2.73
CA ILE A 145 -17.33 18.27 3.31
C ILE A 145 -17.77 19.25 2.23
N PHE A 146 -16.89 19.58 1.28
CA PHE A 146 -17.19 20.51 0.18
C PHE A 146 -18.27 19.97 -0.77
N TYR A 147 -18.26 18.66 -1.04
CA TYR A 147 -19.20 17.99 -1.94
C TYR A 147 -20.36 17.30 -1.21
N HIS A 148 -20.62 17.61 0.07
CA HIS A 148 -21.60 16.90 0.90
C HIS A 148 -22.99 16.78 0.26
N ASP A 149 -23.46 17.81 -0.47
CA ASP A 149 -24.76 17.81 -1.14
C ASP A 149 -24.82 16.88 -2.37
N ARG A 150 -23.67 16.44 -2.88
CA ARG A 150 -23.55 15.62 -4.10
C ARG A 150 -23.16 14.17 -3.82
N ILE A 151 -23.00 13.79 -2.55
CA ILE A 151 -22.62 12.44 -2.13
C ILE A 151 -23.73 11.83 -1.30
N LYS A 152 -23.91 10.51 -1.45
CA LYS A 152 -24.81 9.74 -0.57
C LYS A 152 -24.00 9.16 0.59
N PHE A 153 -23.59 10.02 1.50
CA PHE A 153 -22.74 9.61 2.60
C PHE A 153 -23.55 8.86 3.66
N GLU A 154 -23.23 7.56 3.82
CA GLU A 154 -23.77 6.71 4.88
C GLU A 154 -22.66 6.43 5.89
N LEU A 155 -22.74 7.10 7.05
CA LEU A 155 -21.71 7.03 8.09
C LEU A 155 -21.41 5.59 8.52
N ASP A 156 -22.47 4.78 8.71
CA ASP A 156 -22.33 3.38 9.14
C ASP A 156 -21.55 2.54 8.15
N LYS A 157 -21.87 2.66 6.85
CA LYS A 157 -21.15 1.97 5.78
C LYS A 157 -19.70 2.46 5.69
N PHE A 158 -19.51 3.78 5.75
CA PHE A 158 -18.18 4.36 5.69
C PHE A 158 -17.29 3.87 6.85
N LEU A 159 -17.78 3.90 8.08
CA LEU A 159 -17.03 3.42 9.25
C LEU A 159 -16.64 1.94 9.17
N LEU A 160 -17.46 1.13 8.48
CA LEU A 160 -17.14 -0.28 8.28
C LEU A 160 -16.19 -0.52 7.09
N LEU A 161 -16.48 0.08 5.94
CA LEU A 161 -15.80 -0.22 4.68
C LEU A 161 -14.45 0.49 4.55
N PHE A 162 -14.31 1.67 5.14
CA PHE A 162 -13.06 2.43 5.13
C PHE A 162 -11.89 1.70 5.81
N PRO A 163 -12.00 1.21 7.07
CA PRO A 163 -10.90 0.45 7.67
C PRO A 163 -10.59 -0.84 6.91
N VAL A 164 -11.62 -1.51 6.39
CA VAL A 164 -11.43 -2.74 5.60
C VAL A 164 -10.65 -2.45 4.33
N SER A 165 -10.97 -1.37 3.61
CA SER A 165 -10.24 -0.96 2.40
C SER A 165 -8.76 -0.66 2.69
N ILE A 166 -8.46 0.02 3.80
CA ILE A 166 -7.08 0.28 4.22
C ILE A 166 -6.36 -1.03 4.56
N ILE A 167 -6.99 -1.94 5.31
CA ILE A 167 -6.39 -3.23 5.67
C ILE A 167 -6.05 -4.04 4.41
N ILE A 168 -6.96 -4.10 3.42
CA ILE A 168 -6.70 -4.78 2.15
C ILE A 168 -5.53 -4.13 1.42
N THR A 169 -5.50 -2.80 1.36
CA THR A 169 -4.39 -2.05 0.74
C THR A 169 -3.06 -2.37 1.41
N VAL A 170 -3.02 -2.34 2.74
CA VAL A 170 -1.80 -2.63 3.53
C VAL A 170 -1.33 -4.07 3.34
N ILE A 171 -2.25 -5.04 3.40
CA ILE A 171 -1.96 -6.47 3.17
C ILE A 171 -1.37 -6.67 1.77
N SER A 172 -2.01 -6.10 0.75
CA SER A 172 -1.56 -6.19 -0.64
C SER A 172 -0.19 -5.53 -0.85
N THR A 173 -0.01 -4.33 -0.29
CA THR A 173 1.24 -3.57 -0.36
C THR A 173 2.39 -4.32 0.31
N PHE A 174 2.15 -4.84 1.51
CA PHE A 174 3.16 -5.58 2.25
C PHE A 174 3.49 -6.91 1.59
N GLY A 175 2.49 -7.64 1.06
CA GLY A 175 2.70 -8.90 0.36
C GLY A 175 3.58 -8.72 -0.88
N ILE A 176 3.20 -7.82 -1.78
CA ILE A 176 3.97 -7.54 -3.00
C ILE A 176 5.30 -6.87 -2.65
N GLY A 177 5.31 -5.93 -1.71
CA GLY A 177 6.52 -5.21 -1.29
C GLY A 177 7.57 -6.13 -0.69
N SER A 178 7.18 -7.09 0.18
CA SER A 178 8.11 -8.09 0.74
C SER A 178 8.63 -9.06 -0.31
N LEU A 179 7.78 -9.49 -1.25
CA LEU A 179 8.20 -10.31 -2.38
C LEU A 179 9.27 -9.59 -3.21
N LEU A 180 9.00 -8.34 -3.58
CA LEU A 180 9.94 -7.53 -4.37
C LEU A 180 11.22 -7.21 -3.59
N ALA A 181 11.14 -6.99 -2.28
CA ALA A 181 12.32 -6.79 -1.42
C ALA A 181 13.27 -8.00 -1.49
N ALA A 182 12.72 -9.21 -1.40
CA ALA A 182 13.49 -10.44 -1.49
C ALA A 182 14.03 -10.70 -2.90
N LEU A 183 13.25 -10.39 -3.94
CA LEU A 183 13.69 -10.52 -5.33
C LEU A 183 14.76 -9.49 -5.69
N THR A 184 14.65 -8.25 -5.23
CA THR A 184 15.56 -7.17 -5.56
C THR A 184 16.96 -7.38 -4.96
N ILE A 185 17.03 -8.00 -3.77
CA ILE A 185 18.34 -8.33 -3.17
C ILE A 185 19.03 -9.48 -3.91
N LYS A 186 18.24 -10.43 -4.39
CA LYS A 186 18.76 -11.59 -5.14
C LYS A 186 19.06 -11.27 -6.61
N TYR A 187 18.18 -10.47 -7.22
CA TYR A 187 18.23 -10.11 -8.64
C TYR A 187 18.09 -8.59 -8.78
N ARG A 188 19.18 -7.92 -9.08
CA ARG A 188 19.27 -6.45 -9.17
C ARG A 188 18.34 -5.82 -10.21
N ASP A 189 17.89 -6.59 -11.18
CA ASP A 189 16.99 -6.13 -12.25
C ASP A 189 15.61 -5.74 -11.74
N PHE A 190 15.13 -6.34 -10.63
CA PHE A 190 13.85 -6.00 -10.03
C PHE A 190 13.76 -4.53 -9.55
N ARG A 191 14.90 -3.87 -9.35
CA ARG A 191 14.94 -2.43 -9.08
C ARG A 191 14.33 -1.60 -10.22
N TYR A 192 14.50 -2.06 -11.46
CA TYR A 192 13.92 -1.40 -12.65
C TYR A 192 12.51 -1.91 -12.95
N VAL A 193 12.23 -3.16 -12.66
CA VAL A 193 10.92 -3.78 -12.87
C VAL A 193 9.87 -3.17 -11.93
N THR A 194 10.23 -2.87 -10.68
CA THR A 194 9.29 -2.35 -9.68
C THR A 194 8.57 -1.07 -10.12
N PRO A 195 9.26 0.01 -10.58
CA PRO A 195 8.58 1.21 -11.05
C PRO A 195 7.65 0.96 -12.24
N PHE A 196 8.09 0.13 -13.18
CA PHE A 196 7.28 -0.25 -14.34
C PHE A 196 6.02 -1.03 -13.93
N LEU A 197 6.16 -2.00 -13.04
CA LEU A 197 5.05 -2.80 -12.51
C LEU A 197 4.03 -1.91 -11.79
N VAL A 198 4.48 -0.98 -10.96
CA VAL A 198 3.61 -0.02 -10.27
C VAL A 198 2.88 0.84 -11.28
N GLN A 199 3.57 1.39 -12.27
CA GLN A 199 2.94 2.20 -13.31
C GLN A 199 1.91 1.41 -14.13
N PHE A 200 2.22 0.17 -14.51
CA PHE A 200 1.30 -0.71 -15.22
C PHE A 200 0.05 -1.00 -14.37
N LEU A 201 0.22 -1.37 -13.10
CA LEU A 201 -0.88 -1.66 -12.20
C LEU A 201 -1.80 -0.46 -11.97
N MET A 202 -1.31 0.78 -12.09
CA MET A 202 -2.14 1.98 -11.99
C MET A 202 -3.23 2.02 -13.04
N PHE A 203 -2.90 1.61 -14.28
CA PHE A 203 -3.88 1.56 -15.37
C PHE A 203 -4.83 0.36 -15.27
N VAL A 204 -4.40 -0.72 -14.64
CA VAL A 204 -5.25 -1.90 -14.39
C VAL A 204 -6.16 -1.70 -13.18
N THR A 205 -5.79 -0.80 -12.26
CA THR A 205 -6.63 -0.46 -11.10
C THR A 205 -7.71 0.56 -11.53
N PRO A 206 -8.97 0.44 -11.08
CA PRO A 206 -10.05 1.36 -11.42
C PRO A 206 -9.91 2.71 -10.69
N VAL A 207 -8.76 3.39 -10.88
CA VAL A 207 -8.47 4.71 -10.30
C VAL A 207 -9.16 5.81 -11.09
N ILE A 208 -9.02 5.77 -12.43
CA ILE A 208 -9.43 6.84 -13.34
C ILE A 208 -10.83 6.56 -13.89
N TYR A 209 -11.22 5.30 -13.98
CA TYR A 209 -12.47 4.84 -14.55
C TYR A 209 -13.21 3.92 -13.60
N PRO A 210 -14.54 3.86 -13.64
CA PRO A 210 -15.31 2.87 -12.88
C PRO A 210 -15.39 1.55 -13.66
N ILE A 211 -15.66 0.47 -12.96
CA ILE A 211 -15.77 -0.86 -13.58
C ILE A 211 -16.97 -0.97 -14.53
N SER A 212 -17.96 -0.10 -14.37
CA SER A 212 -19.16 -0.03 -15.22
C SER A 212 -18.85 0.28 -16.69
N VAL A 213 -17.69 0.85 -16.99
CA VAL A 213 -17.21 1.08 -18.38
C VAL A 213 -16.99 -0.24 -19.12
N PHE A 214 -16.70 -1.32 -18.41
CA PHE A 214 -16.45 -2.63 -19.01
C PHE A 214 -17.76 -3.42 -19.12
N HIS A 215 -18.29 -3.50 -20.34
CA HIS A 215 -19.54 -4.23 -20.63
C HIS A 215 -19.33 -5.75 -20.69
N PHE A 216 -18.12 -6.20 -21.03
CA PHE A 216 -17.82 -7.63 -21.14
C PHE A 216 -17.50 -8.21 -19.76
N THR A 217 -18.26 -9.23 -19.34
CA THR A 217 -18.14 -9.86 -18.02
C THR A 217 -16.72 -10.40 -17.74
N GLY A 218 -16.06 -10.98 -18.76
CA GLY A 218 -14.71 -11.51 -18.63
C GLY A 218 -13.67 -10.44 -18.25
N SER A 219 -13.80 -9.22 -18.77
CA SER A 219 -12.87 -8.13 -18.44
C SER A 219 -12.99 -7.68 -16.98
N LYS A 220 -14.20 -7.71 -16.40
CA LYS A 220 -14.42 -7.41 -14.97
C LYS A 220 -13.69 -8.42 -14.06
N TYR A 221 -13.74 -9.71 -14.40
CA TYR A 221 -13.02 -10.75 -13.64
C TYR A 221 -11.50 -10.58 -13.74
N LEU A 222 -10.97 -10.20 -14.89
CA LEU A 222 -9.54 -9.89 -15.06
C LEU A 222 -9.10 -8.70 -14.18
N LEU A 223 -9.91 -7.64 -14.12
CA LEU A 223 -9.64 -6.52 -13.23
C LEU A 223 -9.72 -6.91 -11.74
N ALA A 224 -10.62 -7.83 -11.39
CA ALA A 224 -10.75 -8.31 -10.02
C ALA A 224 -9.57 -9.17 -9.55
N ILE A 225 -8.70 -9.67 -10.43
CA ILE A 225 -7.42 -10.30 -10.05
C ILE A 225 -6.49 -9.28 -9.36
N ASN A 226 -6.62 -8.00 -9.70
CA ASN A 226 -5.88 -6.95 -9.02
C ASN A 226 -6.36 -6.77 -7.57
N PRO A 227 -5.50 -6.93 -6.55
CA PRO A 227 -5.90 -6.81 -5.15
C PRO A 227 -6.39 -5.39 -4.79
N MET A 228 -5.96 -4.37 -5.53
CA MET A 228 -6.40 -2.99 -5.30
C MET A 228 -7.84 -2.72 -5.79
N TYR A 229 -8.41 -3.60 -6.62
CA TYR A 229 -9.79 -3.47 -7.05
C TYR A 229 -10.77 -3.42 -5.86
N SER A 230 -10.71 -4.43 -4.98
CA SER A 230 -11.61 -4.49 -3.82
C SER A 230 -11.39 -3.33 -2.85
N ALA A 231 -10.15 -2.92 -2.65
CA ALA A 231 -9.85 -1.79 -1.77
C ALA A 231 -10.50 -0.49 -2.26
N VAL A 232 -10.39 -0.18 -3.55
CA VAL A 232 -10.96 1.04 -4.15
C VAL A 232 -12.47 1.00 -4.17
N GLU A 233 -13.08 -0.13 -4.58
CA GLU A 233 -14.54 -0.29 -4.63
C GLU A 233 -15.19 -0.20 -3.24
N LEU A 234 -14.63 -0.89 -2.25
CA LEU A 234 -15.11 -0.81 -0.86
C LEU A 234 -15.01 0.62 -0.33
N PHE A 235 -13.93 1.30 -0.62
CA PHE A 235 -13.73 2.67 -0.17
C PHE A 235 -14.77 3.63 -0.77
N ARG A 236 -14.99 3.55 -2.08
CA ARG A 236 -15.96 4.39 -2.80
C ARG A 236 -17.39 4.09 -2.40
N SER A 237 -17.74 2.83 -2.18
CA SER A 237 -19.11 2.46 -1.79
C SER A 237 -19.55 3.07 -0.46
N GLY A 238 -18.61 3.45 0.41
CA GLY A 238 -18.89 4.14 1.66
C GLY A 238 -19.47 5.55 1.48
N PHE A 239 -19.30 6.19 0.32
CA PHE A 239 -19.80 7.54 0.06
C PHE A 239 -20.55 7.74 -1.26
N ASN A 240 -20.71 6.71 -2.08
CA ASN A 240 -21.59 6.76 -3.26
C ASN A 240 -22.88 5.95 -3.10
N GLY A 241 -23.00 5.14 -2.04
CA GLY A 241 -24.17 4.29 -1.78
C GLY A 241 -24.36 3.18 -2.82
N GLN A 242 -23.36 2.86 -3.63
CA GLN A 242 -23.47 1.82 -4.65
C GLN A 242 -23.48 0.40 -4.06
N ILE A 243 -24.13 -0.50 -4.79
CA ILE A 243 -24.18 -1.92 -4.45
C ILE A 243 -22.87 -2.58 -4.92
N LEU A 244 -22.14 -3.17 -3.97
CA LEU A 244 -20.92 -3.91 -4.25
C LEU A 244 -21.19 -5.22 -5.01
N GLU A 245 -20.43 -5.47 -6.06
CA GLU A 245 -20.38 -6.80 -6.69
C GLU A 245 -19.54 -7.75 -5.82
N LEU A 246 -20.16 -8.35 -4.79
CA LEU A 246 -19.46 -9.17 -3.78
C LEU A 246 -18.58 -10.27 -4.37
N ARG A 247 -18.96 -10.84 -5.54
CA ARG A 247 -18.15 -11.86 -6.21
C ARG A 247 -16.78 -11.32 -6.66
N LEU A 248 -16.75 -10.13 -7.24
CA LEU A 248 -15.52 -9.49 -7.71
C LEU A 248 -14.66 -9.06 -6.52
N VAL A 249 -15.29 -8.52 -5.48
CA VAL A 249 -14.60 -8.16 -4.23
C VAL A 249 -13.95 -9.40 -3.58
N ALA A 250 -14.66 -10.53 -3.54
CA ALA A 250 -14.14 -11.76 -2.98
C ALA A 250 -12.92 -12.30 -3.76
N ILE A 251 -12.96 -12.24 -5.10
CA ILE A 251 -11.83 -12.65 -5.96
C ILE A 251 -10.61 -11.76 -5.66
N SER A 252 -10.78 -10.45 -5.65
CA SER A 252 -9.70 -9.50 -5.38
C SER A 252 -9.10 -9.70 -3.98
N LEU A 253 -9.95 -9.93 -2.97
CA LEU A 253 -9.51 -10.24 -1.61
C LEU A 253 -8.72 -11.55 -1.55
N PHE A 254 -9.17 -12.57 -2.27
CA PHE A 254 -8.44 -13.83 -2.37
C PHE A 254 -7.03 -13.63 -2.93
N PHE A 255 -6.89 -12.86 -4.01
CA PHE A 255 -5.58 -12.55 -4.58
C PHE A 255 -4.72 -11.68 -3.65
N ALA A 256 -5.32 -10.74 -2.90
CA ALA A 256 -4.62 -9.95 -1.89
C ALA A 256 -3.98 -10.84 -0.81
N VAL A 257 -4.76 -11.77 -0.26
CA VAL A 257 -4.31 -12.73 0.75
C VAL A 257 -3.28 -13.71 0.17
N MET A 258 -3.50 -14.20 -1.03
CA MET A 258 -2.56 -15.09 -1.73
C MET A 258 -1.20 -14.41 -1.92
N LEU A 259 -1.17 -13.18 -2.44
CA LEU A 259 0.05 -12.42 -2.65
C LEU A 259 0.76 -12.09 -1.32
N PHE A 260 0.00 -11.84 -0.27
CA PHE A 260 0.54 -11.65 1.08
C PHE A 260 1.26 -12.91 1.58
N ILE A 261 0.61 -14.07 1.48
CA ILE A 261 1.20 -15.36 1.92
C ILE A 261 2.44 -15.69 1.09
N VAL A 262 2.34 -15.58 -0.25
CA VAL A 262 3.46 -15.86 -1.16
C VAL A 262 4.62 -14.91 -0.90
N GLY A 263 4.34 -13.62 -0.71
CA GLY A 263 5.37 -12.61 -0.46
C GLY A 263 6.15 -12.88 0.82
N ILE A 264 5.44 -13.13 1.92
CA ILE A 264 6.09 -13.43 3.20
C ILE A 264 6.83 -14.77 3.15
N TYR A 265 6.22 -15.80 2.56
CA TYR A 265 6.86 -17.11 2.42
C TYR A 265 8.17 -17.01 1.65
N TYR A 266 8.17 -16.33 0.50
CA TYR A 266 9.36 -16.16 -0.31
C TYR A 266 10.43 -15.33 0.41
N PHE A 267 10.02 -14.24 1.07
CA PHE A 267 10.92 -13.40 1.87
C PHE A 267 11.60 -14.21 2.97
N ARG A 268 10.85 -14.98 3.75
CA ARG A 268 11.40 -15.83 4.82
C ARG A 268 12.32 -16.91 4.30
N LYS A 269 11.98 -17.51 3.15
CA LYS A 269 12.82 -18.52 2.51
C LYS A 269 14.21 -17.99 2.11
N THR A 270 14.26 -16.73 1.65
CA THR A 270 15.49 -16.09 1.18
C THR A 270 16.19 -15.27 2.28
N GLU A 271 15.57 -15.09 3.45
CA GLU A 271 16.11 -14.28 4.55
C GLU A 271 17.49 -14.74 5.03
N ALA A 272 17.78 -16.04 4.99
CA ALA A 272 19.08 -16.58 5.39
C ALA A 272 20.21 -16.02 4.52
N ASP A 273 19.97 -15.86 3.22
CA ASP A 273 20.98 -15.46 2.23
C ASP A 273 21.20 -13.94 2.18
N PHE A 274 20.35 -13.14 2.86
CA PHE A 274 20.42 -11.68 2.75
C PHE A 274 21.71 -11.06 3.31
N ALA A 275 22.34 -11.70 4.30
CA ALA A 275 23.59 -11.18 4.86
C ALA A 275 24.75 -11.30 3.86
N ASP A 276 24.71 -12.32 2.99
CA ASP A 276 25.74 -12.61 2.01
C ASP A 276 25.50 -11.87 0.69
N LEU A 277 24.22 -11.57 0.38
CA LEU A 277 23.81 -10.93 -0.87
C LEU A 277 23.71 -9.40 -0.78
N ALA A 278 23.57 -8.83 0.42
CA ALA A 278 23.35 -7.40 0.65
C ALA A 278 24.65 -6.52 0.49
#